data_c0f207e47ba4e456266279dc8df2491e
#
_entry.id   c0f207e47ba4e456266279dc8df2491e
#
_cell.length_a   1.000
_cell.length_b   1.000
_cell.length_c   1.000
_cell.angle_alpha   90.00
_cell.angle_beta   90.00
_cell.angle_gamma   90.00
#
_symmetry.space_group_name_H-M   'P 1'
#
loop_
_entity.id
_entity.type
_entity.pdbx_description
1 polymer ?
#
loop_
_entity_poly.entity_id
_entity_poly.type
_entity_poly.pdbx_seq_one_letter_code
_entity_poly.pdbx_strand_id
1 'polypeptide(L)'
;GTTVVFISPVAVTPRELEKDWVLVDVPLPDREELANVLDAVAPEEAGRSFERDRLAGAALGLTRRESLRAFRRAQHVAELNNALGRGTDWESVVIAEKRRLMSAATALEFCEPGANLDDIGGLDTLKRWVHERRAAFSDDARQFGLPQPKGLMLVGVQGCGKSLAAKAVAGFWGIPLVRLDLGALFSGSVAPDDALREAIRSTEAMAPCVLWVDEIEKGFSEGDAETSRVLGSLLVWLQEKQSAVFLVATANQVDKLPPELLRRGRFDELFFVDLPDQHARRQILAIHLGRRGRSGFDVDELAGKTQNFSGAELEQVVIAAMYRAFADDREVSQADLTLAAKQLIPLYKLRETDVKALRTWAHERARPAGHDRKLSDLFDG
;
A
#
# COMPACT_ATOMS: atom_id res chain seq x y z
N GLY A 1 -30.41 -35.92 22.86
CA GLY A 1 -30.07 -35.39 21.54
C GLY A 1 -28.57 -35.47 21.34
N THR A 2 -28.12 -35.71 20.14
CA THR A 2 -26.71 -35.77 19.78
C THR A 2 -26.37 -34.46 19.11
N THR A 3 -25.34 -33.75 19.59
CA THR A 3 -24.79 -32.56 18.95
C THR A 3 -23.62 -33.00 18.07
N VAL A 4 -23.62 -32.59 16.81
CA VAL A 4 -22.54 -32.84 15.87
C VAL A 4 -21.81 -31.52 15.64
N VAL A 5 -20.49 -31.51 15.79
CA VAL A 5 -19.63 -30.35 15.56
C VAL A 5 -18.76 -30.63 14.35
N PHE A 6 -18.85 -29.75 13.34
CA PHE A 6 -17.98 -29.78 12.20
C PHE A 6 -16.93 -28.67 12.34
N ILE A 7 -15.67 -29.02 12.16
CA ILE A 7 -14.57 -28.07 12.18
C ILE A 7 -14.03 -27.97 10.74
N SER A 8 -14.19 -26.82 10.12
CA SER A 8 -13.74 -26.56 8.74
C SER A 8 -13.07 -25.18 8.66
N PRO A 9 -12.01 -25.02 7.86
CA PRO A 9 -11.41 -23.70 7.60
C PRO A 9 -12.31 -22.79 6.76
N VAL A 10 -13.34 -23.36 6.12
CA VAL A 10 -14.29 -22.64 5.26
C VAL A 10 -15.70 -22.91 5.77
N ALA A 11 -16.47 -21.85 5.99
CA ALA A 11 -17.87 -21.93 6.38
C ALA A 11 -18.72 -22.31 5.15
N VAL A 12 -18.84 -23.60 4.86
CA VAL A 12 -19.76 -24.10 3.84
C VAL A 12 -20.94 -24.74 4.53
N THR A 13 -22.09 -24.07 4.50
CA THR A 13 -23.34 -24.61 5.03
C THR A 13 -24.10 -25.26 3.87
N PRO A 14 -24.36 -26.59 3.91
CA PRO A 14 -25.26 -27.22 2.97
C PRO A 14 -26.65 -26.58 3.02
N ARG A 15 -27.27 -26.32 1.87
CA ARG A 15 -28.60 -25.66 1.81
C ARG A 15 -29.67 -26.38 2.61
N GLU A 16 -29.56 -27.71 2.68
CA GLU A 16 -30.49 -28.58 3.39
C GLU A 16 -30.40 -28.42 4.93
N LEU A 17 -29.27 -27.96 5.44
CA LEU A 17 -29.01 -27.83 6.88
C LEU A 17 -28.98 -26.36 7.34
N GLU A 18 -29.25 -25.42 6.47
CA GLU A 18 -29.08 -23.98 6.73
C GLU A 18 -29.88 -23.49 7.96
N LYS A 19 -31.02 -24.12 8.24
CA LYS A 19 -31.88 -23.76 9.39
C LYS A 19 -31.48 -24.42 10.72
N ASP A 20 -30.74 -25.52 10.66
CA ASP A 20 -30.33 -26.32 11.82
C ASP A 20 -28.85 -26.14 12.16
N TRP A 21 -28.17 -25.26 11.42
CA TRP A 21 -26.74 -25.02 11.53
C TRP A 21 -26.44 -23.76 12.34
N VAL A 22 -25.65 -23.90 13.37
CA VAL A 22 -25.13 -22.75 14.13
C VAL A 22 -23.66 -22.58 13.76
N LEU A 23 -23.34 -21.49 13.07
CA LEU A 23 -21.95 -21.13 12.76
C LEU A 23 -21.32 -20.51 14.00
N VAL A 24 -20.23 -21.11 14.47
CA VAL A 24 -19.40 -20.56 15.55
C VAL A 24 -18.07 -20.16 14.93
N ASP A 25 -17.82 -18.86 14.89
CA ASP A 25 -16.54 -18.33 14.41
C ASP A 25 -15.53 -18.39 15.57
N VAL A 26 -14.34 -18.94 15.26
CA VAL A 26 -13.23 -19.00 16.23
C VAL A 26 -12.23 -17.91 15.83
N PRO A 27 -12.11 -16.84 16.60
CA PRO A 27 -11.21 -15.74 16.26
C PRO A 27 -9.74 -16.22 16.23
N LEU A 28 -8.93 -15.52 15.44
CA LEU A 28 -7.48 -15.70 15.48
C LEU A 28 -6.92 -15.20 16.81
N PRO A 29 -5.76 -15.74 17.25
CA PRO A 29 -5.12 -15.32 18.48
C PRO A 29 -4.87 -13.81 18.50
N ASP A 30 -5.15 -13.19 19.62
CA ASP A 30 -4.82 -11.81 19.89
C ASP A 30 -3.31 -11.64 20.20
N ARG A 31 -2.88 -10.39 20.41
CA ARG A 31 -1.48 -10.07 20.68
C ARG A 31 -0.96 -10.73 21.96
N GLU A 32 -1.78 -10.82 23.00
CA GLU A 32 -1.39 -11.43 24.28
C GLU A 32 -1.24 -12.95 24.15
N GLU A 33 -2.17 -13.60 23.46
CA GLU A 33 -2.09 -15.03 23.17
C GLU A 33 -0.86 -15.38 22.31
N LEU A 34 -0.54 -14.53 21.32
CA LEU A 34 0.68 -14.69 20.50
C LEU A 34 1.96 -14.47 21.32
N ALA A 35 1.96 -13.50 22.23
CA ALA A 35 3.05 -13.28 23.14
C ALA A 35 3.27 -14.51 24.07
N ASN A 36 2.20 -15.13 24.53
CA ASN A 36 2.30 -16.37 25.32
C ASN A 36 2.87 -17.55 24.49
N VAL A 37 2.57 -17.60 23.18
CA VAL A 37 3.21 -18.58 22.27
C VAL A 37 4.70 -18.29 22.11
N LEU A 38 5.12 -17.02 22.00
CA LEU A 38 6.51 -16.61 21.94
C LEU A 38 7.27 -16.99 23.22
N ASP A 39 6.69 -16.70 24.40
CA ASP A 39 7.25 -17.03 25.71
C ASP A 39 7.54 -18.54 25.85
N ALA A 40 6.69 -19.38 25.26
CA ALA A 40 6.87 -20.82 25.26
C ALA A 40 7.99 -21.32 24.32
N VAL A 41 8.36 -20.51 23.32
CA VAL A 41 9.42 -20.86 22.34
C VAL A 41 10.76 -20.24 22.72
N ALA A 42 10.76 -18.99 23.13
CA ALA A 42 11.96 -18.21 23.37
C ALA A 42 11.83 -17.33 24.64
N PRO A 43 11.91 -17.94 25.83
CA PRO A 43 11.72 -17.20 27.08
C PRO A 43 12.76 -16.11 27.33
N GLU A 44 13.96 -16.21 26.76
CA GLU A 44 15.00 -15.19 26.88
C GLU A 44 14.67 -13.91 26.10
N GLU A 45 14.09 -14.03 24.92
CA GLU A 45 13.60 -12.88 24.13
C GLU A 45 12.34 -12.27 24.73
N ALA A 46 11.50 -13.11 25.34
CA ALA A 46 10.30 -12.68 26.05
C ALA A 46 10.59 -11.81 27.29
N GLY A 47 11.77 -11.94 27.87
CA GLY A 47 12.22 -11.11 29.01
C GLY A 47 12.42 -9.63 28.66
N ARG A 48 12.47 -9.26 27.37
CA ARG A 48 12.50 -7.88 26.88
C ARG A 48 11.10 -7.43 26.46
N SER A 49 10.37 -6.80 27.35
CA SER A 49 8.97 -6.43 27.16
C SER A 49 8.67 -5.74 25.82
N PHE A 50 9.55 -4.83 25.35
CA PHE A 50 9.37 -4.13 24.09
C PHE A 50 9.53 -5.04 22.85
N GLU A 51 10.52 -5.94 22.87
CA GLU A 51 10.73 -6.88 21.76
C GLU A 51 9.66 -7.96 21.73
N ARG A 52 9.19 -8.42 22.89
CA ARG A 52 8.08 -9.34 23.04
C ARG A 52 6.80 -8.82 22.37
N ASP A 53 6.42 -7.59 22.67
CA ASP A 53 5.21 -6.97 22.12
C ASP A 53 5.33 -6.73 20.60
N ARG A 54 6.53 -6.32 20.14
CA ARG A 54 6.82 -6.13 18.72
C ARG A 54 6.72 -7.43 17.91
N LEU A 55 7.31 -8.52 18.44
CA LEU A 55 7.29 -9.83 17.79
C LEU A 55 5.88 -10.46 17.77
N ALA A 56 5.12 -10.32 18.86
CA ALA A 56 3.73 -10.72 18.91
C ALA A 56 2.90 -9.92 17.88
N GLY A 57 3.15 -8.62 17.75
CA GLY A 57 2.54 -7.76 16.74
C GLY A 57 2.84 -8.22 15.30
N ALA A 58 4.07 -8.60 15.01
CA ALA A 58 4.47 -9.12 13.70
C ALA A 58 3.75 -10.44 13.35
N ALA A 59 3.40 -11.25 14.34
CA ALA A 59 2.71 -12.52 14.17
C ALA A 59 1.17 -12.40 14.12
N LEU A 60 0.59 -11.22 14.35
CA LEU A 60 -0.87 -11.02 14.25
C LEU A 60 -1.40 -11.52 12.90
N GLY A 61 -2.54 -12.20 12.94
CA GLY A 61 -3.14 -12.80 11.77
C GLY A 61 -2.69 -14.23 11.46
N LEU A 62 -1.75 -14.77 12.22
CA LEU A 62 -1.40 -16.19 12.20
C LEU A 62 -2.25 -16.97 13.22
N THR A 63 -2.60 -18.20 12.88
CA THR A 63 -3.12 -19.14 13.87
C THR A 63 -2.06 -19.46 14.91
N ARG A 64 -2.46 -19.95 16.09
CA ARG A 64 -1.52 -20.36 17.14
C ARG A 64 -0.44 -21.36 16.64
N ARG A 65 -0.81 -22.26 15.73
CA ARG A 65 0.11 -23.24 15.16
C ARG A 65 1.09 -22.63 14.16
N GLU A 66 0.64 -21.65 13.41
CA GLU A 66 1.48 -20.92 12.45
C GLU A 66 2.44 -19.99 13.15
N SER A 67 1.98 -19.26 14.18
CA SER A 67 2.84 -18.41 14.99
C SER A 67 3.94 -19.22 15.71
N LEU A 68 3.57 -20.38 16.25
CA LEU A 68 4.55 -21.31 16.85
C LEU A 68 5.64 -21.71 15.83
N ARG A 69 5.26 -22.01 14.58
CA ARG A 69 6.22 -22.34 13.52
C ARG A 69 7.09 -21.13 13.15
N ALA A 70 6.50 -19.97 13.05
CA ALA A 70 7.22 -18.73 12.72
C ALA A 70 8.25 -18.37 13.79
N PHE A 71 7.87 -18.42 15.06
CA PHE A 71 8.81 -18.16 16.17
C PHE A 71 9.92 -19.21 16.27
N ARG A 72 9.63 -20.51 16.12
CA ARG A 72 10.65 -21.56 16.09
C ARG A 72 11.62 -21.38 14.93
N ARG A 73 11.12 -20.95 13.77
CA ARG A 73 11.98 -20.64 12.63
C ARG A 73 12.89 -19.45 12.93
N ALA A 74 12.35 -18.38 13.54
CA ALA A 74 13.15 -17.22 13.95
C ALA A 74 14.23 -17.61 14.96
N GLN A 75 13.91 -18.43 15.95
CA GLN A 75 14.88 -18.99 16.91
C GLN A 75 15.97 -19.77 16.21
N HIS A 76 15.62 -20.69 15.34
CA HIS A 76 16.62 -21.51 14.62
C HIS A 76 17.54 -20.66 13.72
N VAL A 77 16.99 -19.65 13.03
CA VAL A 77 17.79 -18.70 12.23
C VAL A 77 18.73 -17.89 13.13
N ALA A 78 18.25 -17.49 14.32
CA ALA A 78 19.08 -16.78 15.29
C ALA A 78 20.23 -17.63 15.81
N GLU A 79 19.98 -18.89 16.13
CA GLU A 79 21.00 -19.84 16.56
C GLU A 79 22.10 -20.04 15.48
N LEU A 80 21.71 -20.21 14.23
CA LEU A 80 22.62 -20.31 13.09
C LEU A 80 23.45 -19.04 12.86
N ASN A 81 22.80 -17.87 12.91
CA ASN A 81 23.47 -16.59 12.72
C ASN A 81 24.41 -16.26 13.87
N ASN A 82 24.03 -16.55 15.11
CA ASN A 82 24.89 -16.38 16.28
C ASN A 82 26.16 -17.26 16.19
N ALA A 83 26.02 -18.49 15.69
CA ALA A 83 27.17 -19.36 15.41
C ALA A 83 28.13 -18.78 14.35
N LEU A 84 27.63 -17.89 13.48
CA LEU A 84 28.40 -17.19 12.45
C LEU A 84 28.83 -15.77 12.88
N GLY A 85 28.57 -15.36 14.14
CA GLY A 85 28.84 -14.02 14.65
C GLY A 85 27.98 -12.94 14.05
N ARG A 86 26.78 -13.27 13.54
CA ARG A 86 25.81 -12.36 12.93
C ARG A 86 24.59 -12.20 13.83
N GLY A 87 24.07 -10.97 13.94
CA GLY A 87 22.78 -10.72 14.58
C GLY A 87 21.62 -11.19 13.71
N THR A 88 20.49 -11.50 14.33
CA THR A 88 19.25 -11.84 13.63
C THR A 88 18.14 -10.87 14.02
N ASP A 89 17.49 -10.31 13.03
CA ASP A 89 16.23 -9.60 13.23
C ASP A 89 15.07 -10.62 13.19
N TRP A 90 14.59 -10.99 14.35
CA TRP A 90 13.49 -11.95 14.51
C TRP A 90 12.21 -11.48 13.82
N GLU A 91 11.92 -10.19 13.85
CA GLU A 91 10.72 -9.61 13.23
C GLU A 91 10.71 -9.87 11.73
N SER A 92 11.83 -9.63 11.06
CA SER A 92 11.94 -9.88 9.61
C SER A 92 11.73 -11.36 9.27
N VAL A 93 12.19 -12.28 10.10
CA VAL A 93 12.00 -13.73 9.90
C VAL A 93 10.54 -14.12 10.11
N VAL A 94 9.87 -13.58 11.14
CA VAL A 94 8.45 -13.84 11.41
C VAL A 94 7.58 -13.29 10.28
N ILE A 95 7.85 -12.07 9.81
CA ILE A 95 7.15 -11.46 8.68
C ILE A 95 7.36 -12.29 7.39
N ALA A 96 8.58 -12.75 7.13
CA ALA A 96 8.86 -13.59 5.96
C ALA A 96 8.10 -14.93 6.01
N GLU A 97 8.01 -15.56 7.18
CA GLU A 97 7.25 -16.80 7.34
C GLU A 97 5.73 -16.55 7.22
N LYS A 98 5.23 -15.48 7.82
CA LYS A 98 3.84 -15.03 7.64
C LYS A 98 3.51 -14.84 6.17
N ARG A 99 4.37 -14.14 5.44
CA ARG A 99 4.24 -13.94 3.98
C ARG A 99 4.12 -15.26 3.24
N ARG A 100 5.00 -16.24 3.57
CA ARG A 100 4.99 -17.57 2.95
C ARG A 100 3.71 -18.35 3.22
N LEU A 101 3.17 -18.27 4.44
CA LEU A 101 1.95 -18.97 4.84
C LEU A 101 0.70 -18.37 4.19
N MET A 102 0.68 -17.04 4.01
CA MET A 102 -0.47 -16.32 3.47
C MET A 102 -0.44 -16.19 1.93
N SER A 103 0.67 -16.51 1.27
CA SER A 103 0.77 -16.54 -0.20
C SER A 103 -0.11 -17.62 -0.85
N ALA A 104 -0.82 -18.42 -0.06
CA ALA A 104 -1.81 -19.38 -0.56
C ALA A 104 -3.10 -18.71 -1.06
N ALA A 105 -3.41 -17.48 -0.64
CA ALA A 105 -4.53 -16.69 -1.19
C ALA A 105 -4.08 -16.10 -2.53
N THR A 106 -4.54 -16.65 -3.63
CA THR A 106 -4.11 -16.34 -5.02
C THR A 106 -4.26 -14.87 -5.43
N ALA A 107 -5.12 -14.11 -4.73
CA ALA A 107 -5.41 -12.71 -5.05
C ALA A 107 -4.65 -11.68 -4.18
N LEU A 108 -3.85 -12.11 -3.20
CA LEU A 108 -3.09 -11.23 -2.33
C LEU A 108 -1.59 -11.36 -2.56
N GLU A 109 -0.93 -10.24 -2.73
CA GLU A 109 0.52 -10.13 -2.83
C GLU A 109 1.07 -9.32 -1.65
N PHE A 110 2.01 -9.91 -0.91
CA PHE A 110 2.76 -9.17 0.11
C PHE A 110 3.80 -8.28 -0.55
N CYS A 111 3.69 -6.99 -0.29
CA CYS A 111 4.66 -6.02 -0.75
C CYS A 111 5.59 -5.62 0.40
N GLU A 112 6.88 -5.48 0.10
CA GLU A 112 7.77 -4.79 1.03
C GLU A 112 7.42 -3.31 1.00
N PRO A 113 7.24 -2.67 2.16
CA PRO A 113 7.07 -1.22 2.22
C PRO A 113 8.43 -0.56 1.96
N GLY A 114 9.00 -0.81 0.79
CA GLY A 114 10.35 -0.36 0.39
C GLY A 114 10.48 1.15 0.18
N ALA A 115 9.55 1.96 0.70
CA ALA A 115 9.54 3.41 0.60
C ALA A 115 9.02 4.03 1.89
N ASN A 116 9.56 5.21 2.24
CA ASN A 116 9.09 6.08 3.30
C ASN A 116 8.54 7.39 2.69
N LEU A 117 7.90 8.22 3.50
CA LEU A 117 7.40 9.52 3.04
C LEU A 117 8.53 10.42 2.49
N ASP A 118 9.75 10.29 3.01
CA ASP A 118 10.93 11.03 2.54
C ASP A 118 11.40 10.59 1.15
N ASP A 119 11.00 9.41 0.70
CA ASP A 119 11.28 8.90 -0.64
C ASP A 119 10.38 9.49 -1.74
N ILE A 120 9.43 10.32 -1.35
CA ILE A 120 8.49 10.98 -2.25
C ILE A 120 8.82 12.46 -2.32
N GLY A 121 9.06 12.99 -3.52
CA GLY A 121 9.16 14.43 -3.72
C GLY A 121 7.77 15.05 -3.88
N GLY A 122 7.51 16.17 -3.21
CA GLY A 122 6.20 16.82 -3.18
C GLY A 122 5.17 16.06 -2.34
N LEU A 123 3.89 16.18 -2.71
CA LEU A 123 2.73 15.60 -2.03
C LEU A 123 2.59 16.02 -0.56
N ASP A 124 2.93 17.26 -0.25
CA ASP A 124 3.06 17.77 1.12
C ASP A 124 1.74 17.70 1.91
N THR A 125 0.61 17.94 1.23
CA THR A 125 -0.73 17.85 1.86
C THR A 125 -1.07 16.40 2.21
N LEU A 126 -0.77 15.46 1.32
CA LEU A 126 -0.93 14.03 1.59
C LEU A 126 -0.02 13.58 2.73
N LYS A 127 1.26 13.96 2.71
CA LYS A 127 2.24 13.62 3.77
C LYS A 127 1.76 14.11 5.14
N ARG A 128 1.30 15.35 5.23
CA ARG A 128 0.75 15.92 6.47
C ARG A 128 -0.46 15.13 6.95
N TRP A 129 -1.39 14.80 6.06
CA TRP A 129 -2.57 14.02 6.37
C TRP A 129 -2.24 12.62 6.90
N VAL A 130 -1.27 11.95 6.29
CA VAL A 130 -0.76 10.64 6.71
C VAL A 130 -0.06 10.72 8.08
N HIS A 131 0.71 11.80 8.31
CA HIS A 131 1.39 12.04 9.58
C HIS A 131 0.41 12.24 10.73
N GLU A 132 -0.65 13.04 10.54
CA GLU A 132 -1.71 13.27 11.54
C GLU A 132 -2.42 11.97 11.96
N ARG A 133 -2.42 10.94 11.12
CA ARG A 133 -3.10 9.66 11.34
C ARG A 133 -2.17 8.51 11.77
N ARG A 134 -0.91 8.82 12.05
CA ARG A 134 0.09 7.79 12.43
C ARG A 134 -0.36 6.93 13.60
N ALA A 135 -1.01 7.53 14.60
CA ALA A 135 -1.48 6.84 15.80
C ALA A 135 -2.95 6.38 15.73
N ALA A 136 -3.59 6.45 14.55
CA ALA A 136 -5.03 6.21 14.43
C ALA A 136 -5.48 4.77 14.75
N PHE A 137 -4.54 3.81 14.74
CA PHE A 137 -4.80 2.41 15.12
C PHE A 137 -4.42 2.08 16.56
N SER A 138 -3.94 3.05 17.35
CA SER A 138 -3.58 2.84 18.76
C SER A 138 -4.82 2.75 19.66
N ASP A 139 -4.62 2.16 20.83
CA ASP A 139 -5.67 2.11 21.86
C ASP A 139 -6.00 3.51 22.40
N ASP A 140 -5.03 4.40 22.47
CA ASP A 140 -5.24 5.80 22.86
C ASP A 140 -6.20 6.53 21.91
N ALA A 141 -6.09 6.28 20.59
CA ALA A 141 -7.01 6.85 19.62
C ALA A 141 -8.45 6.33 19.84
N ARG A 142 -8.61 5.04 20.15
CA ARG A 142 -9.92 4.45 20.49
C ARG A 142 -10.50 5.03 21.78
N GLN A 143 -9.69 5.18 22.81
CA GLN A 143 -10.11 5.79 24.09
C GLN A 143 -10.47 7.26 23.91
N PHE A 144 -9.80 7.96 22.99
CA PHE A 144 -10.14 9.34 22.62
C PHE A 144 -11.46 9.43 21.85
N GLY A 145 -12.02 8.30 21.38
CA GLY A 145 -13.27 8.24 20.62
C GLY A 145 -13.11 8.42 19.11
N LEU A 146 -11.89 8.28 18.58
CA LEU A 146 -11.67 8.34 17.12
C LEU A 146 -12.16 7.05 16.45
N PRO A 147 -12.90 7.16 15.33
CA PRO A 147 -13.22 6.00 14.51
C PRO A 147 -11.94 5.48 13.84
N GLN A 148 -11.90 4.19 13.57
CA GLN A 148 -10.80 3.63 12.79
C GLN A 148 -10.80 4.18 11.37
N PRO A 149 -9.64 4.60 10.84
CA PRO A 149 -9.55 5.08 9.47
C PRO A 149 -9.90 3.96 8.49
N LYS A 150 -10.64 4.32 7.45
CA LYS A 150 -11.11 3.37 6.42
C LYS A 150 -10.12 3.25 5.28
N GLY A 151 -9.68 4.39 4.76
CA GLY A 151 -8.75 4.40 3.65
C GLY A 151 -8.69 5.73 2.93
N LEU A 152 -7.79 5.82 1.99
CA LEU A 152 -7.65 6.95 1.07
C LEU A 152 -7.68 6.49 -0.38
N MET A 153 -8.11 7.37 -1.26
CA MET A 153 -8.06 7.17 -2.69
C MET A 153 -7.16 8.20 -3.35
N LEU A 154 -6.23 7.75 -4.18
CA LEU A 154 -5.32 8.58 -4.95
C LEU A 154 -5.75 8.56 -6.41
N VAL A 155 -6.29 9.64 -6.90
CA VAL A 155 -6.62 9.82 -8.32
C VAL A 155 -5.66 10.80 -8.94
N GLY A 156 -5.31 10.65 -10.20
CA GLY A 156 -4.45 11.64 -10.84
C GLY A 156 -3.60 11.12 -11.97
N VAL A 157 -2.68 11.97 -12.41
CA VAL A 157 -1.84 11.73 -13.59
C VAL A 157 -0.94 10.52 -13.41
N GLN A 158 -0.81 9.71 -14.46
CA GLN A 158 0.06 8.54 -14.47
C GLN A 158 1.53 8.92 -14.27
N GLY A 159 2.29 8.09 -13.53
CA GLY A 159 3.72 8.34 -13.28
C GLY A 159 4.02 9.41 -12.22
N CYS A 160 3.00 9.94 -11.52
CA CYS A 160 3.17 10.98 -10.49
C CYS A 160 3.26 10.42 -9.05
N GLY A 161 3.56 9.13 -8.87
CA GLY A 161 3.91 8.57 -7.56
C GLY A 161 2.76 8.02 -6.73
N LYS A 162 1.55 7.80 -7.29
CA LYS A 162 0.39 7.23 -6.55
C LYS A 162 0.71 5.89 -5.89
N SER A 163 1.23 4.94 -6.65
CA SER A 163 1.60 3.60 -6.15
C SER A 163 2.78 3.66 -5.17
N LEU A 164 3.71 4.60 -5.35
CA LEU A 164 4.79 4.86 -4.40
C LEU A 164 4.24 5.42 -3.08
N ALA A 165 3.22 6.29 -3.15
CA ALA A 165 2.56 6.82 -1.96
C ALA A 165 1.87 5.73 -1.13
N ALA A 166 1.22 4.74 -1.77
CA ALA A 166 0.64 3.60 -1.06
C ALA A 166 1.70 2.83 -0.25
N LYS A 167 2.87 2.56 -0.86
CA LYS A 167 4.00 1.92 -0.19
C LYS A 167 4.56 2.76 0.96
N ALA A 168 4.68 4.07 0.74
CA ALA A 168 5.21 4.99 1.74
C ALA A 168 4.28 5.17 2.94
N VAL A 169 2.97 5.09 2.77
CA VAL A 169 2.01 5.09 3.89
C VAL A 169 2.27 3.91 4.81
N ALA A 170 2.37 2.70 4.27
CA ALA A 170 2.65 1.50 5.04
C ALA A 170 4.02 1.56 5.73
N GLY A 171 5.06 2.00 5.02
CA GLY A 171 6.41 2.16 5.56
C GLY A 171 6.48 3.19 6.69
N PHE A 172 5.82 4.33 6.54
CA PHE A 172 5.79 5.38 7.55
C PHE A 172 5.02 4.97 8.82
N TRP A 173 3.92 4.23 8.66
CA TRP A 173 3.16 3.70 9.81
C TRP A 173 3.79 2.45 10.42
N GLY A 174 4.75 1.80 9.74
CA GLY A 174 5.42 0.59 10.20
C GLY A 174 4.50 -0.62 10.24
N ILE A 175 3.52 -0.69 9.33
CA ILE A 175 2.55 -1.79 9.25
C ILE A 175 2.67 -2.53 7.91
N PRO A 176 2.28 -3.80 7.85
CA PRO A 176 2.34 -4.61 6.62
C PRO A 176 1.60 -3.97 5.44
N LEU A 177 2.14 -4.16 4.24
CA LEU A 177 1.52 -3.78 2.98
C LEU A 177 1.11 -5.03 2.22
N VAL A 178 -0.17 -5.12 1.88
CA VAL A 178 -0.75 -6.21 1.10
C VAL A 178 -1.41 -5.62 -0.13
N ARG A 179 -1.06 -6.12 -1.30
CA ARG A 179 -1.68 -5.73 -2.57
C ARG A 179 -2.79 -6.72 -2.92
N LEU A 180 -3.95 -6.21 -3.26
CA LEU A 180 -5.03 -6.98 -3.87
C LEU A 180 -4.86 -6.93 -5.39
N ASP A 181 -4.60 -8.07 -6.00
CA ASP A 181 -4.52 -8.21 -7.45
C ASP A 181 -5.91 -8.50 -8.03
N LEU A 182 -6.51 -7.45 -8.62
CA LEU A 182 -7.82 -7.58 -9.26
C LEU A 182 -7.80 -8.54 -10.45
N GLY A 183 -6.68 -8.63 -11.18
CA GLY A 183 -6.54 -9.57 -12.29
C GLY A 183 -6.58 -11.02 -11.81
N ALA A 184 -5.90 -11.32 -10.70
CA ALA A 184 -5.90 -12.64 -10.10
C ALA A 184 -7.28 -13.05 -9.55
N LEU A 185 -8.08 -12.09 -9.05
CA LEU A 185 -9.47 -12.36 -8.61
C LEU A 185 -10.34 -12.95 -9.74
N PHE A 186 -10.17 -12.45 -10.98
CA PHE A 186 -11.01 -12.84 -12.12
C PHE A 186 -10.43 -13.98 -12.96
N SER A 187 -9.14 -14.31 -12.79
CA SER A 187 -8.46 -15.36 -13.58
C SER A 187 -8.34 -16.70 -12.86
N GLY A 188 -8.73 -16.78 -11.58
CA GLY A 188 -8.63 -17.97 -10.75
C GLY A 188 -9.66 -19.05 -11.07
N SER A 189 -9.46 -20.26 -10.52
CA SER A 189 -10.43 -21.37 -10.61
C SER A 189 -11.59 -21.26 -9.60
N VAL A 190 -11.51 -20.30 -8.68
CA VAL A 190 -12.52 -20.01 -7.66
C VAL A 190 -13.40 -18.85 -8.14
N ALA A 191 -14.68 -18.86 -7.77
CA ALA A 191 -15.57 -17.75 -8.09
C ALA A 191 -15.02 -16.41 -7.53
N PRO A 192 -15.01 -15.32 -8.32
CA PRO A 192 -14.40 -14.06 -7.91
C PRO A 192 -14.93 -13.50 -6.58
N ASP A 193 -16.22 -13.68 -6.28
CA ASP A 193 -16.80 -13.27 -4.99
C ASP A 193 -16.20 -14.05 -3.81
N ASP A 194 -15.96 -15.34 -3.97
CA ASP A 194 -15.37 -16.18 -2.91
C ASP A 194 -13.88 -15.86 -2.76
N ALA A 195 -13.16 -15.64 -3.87
CA ALA A 195 -11.78 -15.22 -3.84
C ALA A 195 -11.63 -13.85 -3.15
N LEU A 196 -12.53 -12.89 -3.38
CA LEU A 196 -12.55 -11.61 -2.69
C LEU A 196 -12.83 -11.77 -1.20
N ARG A 197 -13.80 -12.60 -0.82
CA ARG A 197 -14.11 -12.86 0.61
C ARG A 197 -12.94 -13.48 1.34
N GLU A 198 -12.23 -14.41 0.70
CA GLU A 198 -11.03 -15.01 1.27
C GLU A 198 -9.90 -13.99 1.39
N ALA A 199 -9.69 -13.15 0.38
CA ALA A 199 -8.71 -12.07 0.42
C ALA A 199 -9.03 -11.08 1.54
N ILE A 200 -10.29 -10.67 1.71
CA ILE A 200 -10.73 -9.78 2.80
C ILE A 200 -10.47 -10.42 4.16
N ARG A 201 -10.89 -11.67 4.38
CA ARG A 201 -10.66 -12.38 5.66
C ARG A 201 -9.16 -12.46 5.98
N SER A 202 -8.36 -12.83 4.99
CA SER A 202 -6.91 -12.91 5.15
C SER A 202 -6.30 -11.55 5.49
N THR A 203 -6.80 -10.47 4.87
CA THR A 203 -6.35 -9.10 5.14
C THR A 203 -6.75 -8.65 6.55
N GLU A 204 -7.99 -8.91 6.98
CA GLU A 204 -8.47 -8.59 8.33
C GLU A 204 -7.69 -9.34 9.41
N ALA A 205 -7.37 -10.59 9.15
CA ALA A 205 -6.50 -11.39 10.02
C ALA A 205 -5.10 -10.80 10.18
N MET A 206 -4.63 -9.99 9.23
CA MET A 206 -3.33 -9.32 9.29
C MET A 206 -3.37 -7.93 9.93
N ALA A 207 -4.55 -7.43 10.28
CA ALA A 207 -4.69 -6.09 10.85
C ALA A 207 -3.82 -5.90 12.13
N PRO A 208 -3.18 -4.73 12.32
CA PRO A 208 -3.25 -3.57 11.47
C PRO A 208 -2.39 -3.70 10.19
N CYS A 209 -2.95 -3.39 9.01
CA CYS A 209 -2.22 -3.44 7.74
C CYS A 209 -2.79 -2.43 6.73
N VAL A 210 -2.00 -2.15 5.69
CA VAL A 210 -2.46 -1.42 4.50
C VAL A 210 -2.85 -2.43 3.42
N LEU A 211 -4.09 -2.36 2.96
CA LEU A 211 -4.55 -3.03 1.76
C LEU A 211 -4.41 -2.06 0.59
N TRP A 212 -3.61 -2.41 -0.41
CA TRP A 212 -3.39 -1.59 -1.58
C TRP A 212 -4.08 -2.18 -2.81
N VAL A 213 -4.93 -1.38 -3.45
CA VAL A 213 -5.58 -1.72 -4.72
C VAL A 213 -5.08 -0.75 -5.79
N ASP A 214 -4.23 -1.24 -6.68
CA ASP A 214 -3.65 -0.42 -7.75
C ASP A 214 -4.55 -0.40 -8.97
N GLU A 215 -4.73 0.81 -9.55
CA GLU A 215 -5.52 1.01 -10.76
C GLU A 215 -6.93 0.37 -10.65
N ILE A 216 -7.64 0.73 -9.57
CA ILE A 216 -8.94 0.15 -9.23
C ILE A 216 -9.96 0.24 -10.38
N GLU A 217 -9.81 1.22 -11.28
CA GLU A 217 -10.63 1.37 -12.48
C GLU A 217 -10.56 0.19 -13.43
N LYS A 218 -9.48 -0.60 -13.40
CA LYS A 218 -9.34 -1.81 -14.23
C LYS A 218 -10.34 -2.90 -13.84
N GLY A 219 -10.77 -2.88 -12.60
CA GLY A 219 -11.82 -3.75 -12.11
C GLY A 219 -13.24 -3.32 -12.51
N PHE A 220 -13.43 -2.17 -13.19
CA PHE A 220 -14.73 -1.69 -13.65
C PHE A 220 -14.82 -1.70 -15.20
N SER A 221 -14.36 -2.78 -15.83
CA SER A 221 -14.48 -2.93 -17.28
C SER A 221 -15.95 -2.86 -17.71
N GLU A 222 -16.26 -2.06 -18.72
CA GLU A 222 -17.61 -1.86 -19.21
C GLU A 222 -18.25 -3.20 -19.63
N GLY A 223 -19.40 -3.50 -19.03
CA GLY A 223 -20.29 -4.59 -19.46
C GLY A 223 -20.17 -5.90 -18.69
N ASP A 224 -19.26 -6.04 -17.72
CA ASP A 224 -19.18 -7.26 -16.92
C ASP A 224 -19.92 -7.10 -15.57
N ALA A 225 -21.13 -7.72 -15.52
CA ALA A 225 -21.94 -7.70 -14.30
C ALA A 225 -21.28 -8.42 -13.12
N GLU A 226 -20.41 -9.39 -13.36
CA GLU A 226 -19.68 -10.11 -12.33
C GLU A 226 -18.64 -9.20 -11.65
N THR A 227 -17.85 -8.49 -12.43
CA THR A 227 -16.87 -7.54 -11.96
C THR A 227 -17.50 -6.42 -11.13
N SER A 228 -18.62 -5.87 -11.61
CA SER A 228 -19.37 -4.83 -10.88
C SER A 228 -19.91 -5.33 -9.54
N ARG A 229 -20.32 -6.61 -9.46
CA ARG A 229 -20.81 -7.22 -8.21
C ARG A 229 -19.68 -7.42 -7.20
N VAL A 230 -18.55 -7.97 -7.63
CA VAL A 230 -17.35 -8.20 -6.77
C VAL A 230 -16.86 -6.88 -6.17
N LEU A 231 -16.77 -5.84 -6.98
CA LEU A 231 -16.36 -4.51 -6.49
C LEU A 231 -17.43 -3.87 -5.61
N GLY A 232 -18.72 -4.12 -5.89
CA GLY A 232 -19.80 -3.77 -4.97
C GLY A 232 -19.61 -4.38 -3.59
N SER A 233 -19.25 -5.66 -3.52
CA SER A 233 -18.94 -6.38 -2.27
C SER A 233 -17.75 -5.75 -1.52
N LEU A 234 -16.67 -5.39 -2.24
CA LEU A 234 -15.53 -4.66 -1.67
C LEU A 234 -15.94 -3.31 -1.06
N LEU A 235 -16.83 -2.57 -1.74
CA LEU A 235 -17.30 -1.26 -1.28
C LEU A 235 -18.21 -1.36 -0.04
N VAL A 236 -19.06 -2.39 0.02
CA VAL A 236 -19.87 -2.69 1.20
C VAL A 236 -18.97 -3.02 2.38
N TRP A 237 -18.01 -3.93 2.18
CA TRP A 237 -17.03 -4.24 3.21
C TRP A 237 -16.30 -2.99 3.70
N LEU A 238 -15.81 -2.13 2.81
CA LEU A 238 -15.10 -0.91 3.19
C LEU A 238 -15.96 0.03 4.04
N GLN A 239 -17.27 0.08 3.77
CA GLN A 239 -18.20 0.89 4.53
C GLN A 239 -18.43 0.33 5.94
N GLU A 240 -18.54 -1.00 6.07
CA GLU A 240 -18.97 -1.70 7.28
C GLU A 240 -17.81 -2.21 8.15
N LYS A 241 -16.59 -2.31 7.60
CA LYS A 241 -15.44 -2.87 8.31
C LYS A 241 -15.16 -2.16 9.64
N GLN A 242 -14.83 -2.95 10.62
CA GLN A 242 -14.36 -2.50 11.94
C GLN A 242 -12.91 -2.90 12.20
N SER A 243 -12.32 -3.66 11.29
CA SER A 243 -10.93 -4.10 11.36
C SER A 243 -9.96 -2.96 11.09
N ALA A 244 -8.77 -3.01 11.69
CA ALA A 244 -7.69 -2.04 11.50
C ALA A 244 -6.98 -2.22 10.13
N VAL A 245 -7.75 -2.38 9.07
CA VAL A 245 -7.27 -2.43 7.69
C VAL A 245 -7.44 -1.06 7.06
N PHE A 246 -6.37 -0.48 6.54
CA PHE A 246 -6.41 0.79 5.84
C PHE A 246 -6.32 0.57 4.32
N LEU A 247 -7.38 0.90 3.59
CA LEU A 247 -7.41 0.74 2.14
C LEU A 247 -6.73 1.93 1.46
N VAL A 248 -5.75 1.68 0.60
CA VAL A 248 -5.19 2.67 -0.33
C VAL A 248 -5.54 2.24 -1.75
N ALA A 249 -6.45 2.95 -2.38
CA ALA A 249 -6.80 2.73 -3.78
C ALA A 249 -6.14 3.77 -4.68
N THR A 250 -5.66 3.37 -5.85
CA THR A 250 -5.16 4.31 -6.88
C THR A 250 -6.00 4.24 -8.13
N ALA A 251 -6.14 5.38 -8.84
CA ALA A 251 -6.81 5.42 -10.14
C ALA A 251 -6.16 6.44 -11.07
N ASN A 252 -6.13 6.11 -12.37
CA ASN A 252 -5.66 6.99 -13.45
C ASN A 252 -6.82 7.53 -14.29
N GLN A 253 -7.93 6.81 -14.35
CA GLN A 253 -9.10 7.12 -15.19
C GLN A 253 -10.35 7.23 -14.32
N VAL A 254 -10.75 8.46 -14.03
CA VAL A 254 -11.87 8.74 -13.11
C VAL A 254 -13.25 8.55 -13.76
N ASP A 255 -13.32 8.64 -15.06
CA ASP A 255 -14.50 8.40 -15.88
C ASP A 255 -15.00 6.95 -15.81
N LYS A 256 -14.08 6.02 -15.55
CA LYS A 256 -14.39 4.59 -15.35
C LYS A 256 -14.80 4.24 -13.92
N LEU A 257 -14.65 5.16 -12.98
CA LEU A 257 -15.00 4.91 -11.59
C LEU A 257 -16.51 5.05 -11.37
N PRO A 258 -17.18 4.06 -10.77
CA PRO A 258 -18.58 4.21 -10.44
C PRO A 258 -18.77 5.33 -9.40
N PRO A 259 -19.85 6.16 -9.55
CA PRO A 259 -20.13 7.25 -8.61
C PRO A 259 -20.24 6.81 -7.16
N GLU A 260 -20.63 5.56 -6.93
CA GLU A 260 -20.72 4.95 -5.60
C GLU A 260 -19.38 4.93 -4.88
N LEU A 261 -18.29 4.71 -5.57
CA LEU A 261 -16.94 4.66 -5.00
C LEU A 261 -16.53 6.01 -4.40
N LEU A 262 -17.02 7.09 -4.98
CA LEU A 262 -16.70 8.47 -4.60
C LEU A 262 -17.60 9.02 -3.48
N ARG A 263 -18.60 8.25 -3.03
CA ARG A 263 -19.49 8.67 -1.94
C ARG A 263 -18.74 8.75 -0.62
N ARG A 264 -19.01 9.81 0.15
CA ARG A 264 -18.48 10.00 1.50
C ARG A 264 -18.82 8.81 2.39
N GLY A 265 -17.89 8.44 3.28
CA GLY A 265 -18.05 7.34 4.24
C GLY A 265 -17.44 6.01 3.80
N ARG A 266 -16.90 5.91 2.57
CA ARG A 266 -16.13 4.77 2.09
C ARG A 266 -14.63 5.01 2.22
N PHE A 267 -14.16 6.12 1.69
CA PHE A 267 -12.82 6.64 1.94
C PHE A 267 -12.88 7.82 2.90
N ASP A 268 -11.85 7.99 3.72
CA ASP A 268 -11.71 9.14 4.61
C ASP A 268 -11.33 10.38 3.81
N GLU A 269 -10.54 10.20 2.74
CA GLU A 269 -10.10 11.29 1.87
C GLU A 269 -9.86 10.82 0.44
N LEU A 270 -10.13 11.72 -0.50
CA LEU A 270 -9.83 11.57 -1.93
C LEU A 270 -8.80 12.61 -2.32
N PHE A 271 -7.59 12.17 -2.69
CA PHE A 271 -6.51 13.06 -3.10
C PHE A 271 -6.31 13.06 -4.60
N PHE A 272 -6.13 14.25 -5.15
CA PHE A 272 -5.70 14.45 -6.53
C PHE A 272 -4.17 14.61 -6.60
N VAL A 273 -3.53 13.73 -7.34
CA VAL A 273 -2.09 13.73 -7.59
C VAL A 273 -1.84 14.27 -9.01
N ASP A 274 -1.49 15.54 -9.09
CA ASP A 274 -1.17 16.22 -10.36
C ASP A 274 0.30 16.02 -10.75
N LEU A 275 0.67 16.58 -11.90
CA LEU A 275 2.07 16.73 -12.28
C LEU A 275 2.82 17.54 -11.22
N PRO A 276 4.07 17.17 -10.91
CA PRO A 276 4.84 17.87 -9.88
C PRO A 276 5.14 19.32 -10.30
N ASP A 277 4.93 20.25 -9.38
CA ASP A 277 5.37 21.63 -9.53
C ASP A 277 6.91 21.73 -9.50
N GLN A 278 7.47 22.92 -9.69
CA GLN A 278 8.92 23.09 -9.74
C GLN A 278 9.62 22.64 -8.46
N HIS A 279 9.01 22.91 -7.30
CA HIS A 279 9.57 22.49 -6.01
C HIS A 279 9.57 20.97 -5.86
N ALA A 280 8.47 20.32 -6.21
CA ALA A 280 8.37 18.86 -6.19
C ALA A 280 9.34 18.22 -7.20
N ARG A 281 9.48 18.79 -8.43
CA ARG A 281 10.46 18.28 -9.42
C ARG A 281 11.89 18.35 -8.92
N ARG A 282 12.25 19.44 -8.25
CA ARG A 282 13.55 19.57 -7.58
C ARG A 282 13.79 18.46 -6.58
N GLN A 283 12.82 18.20 -5.70
CA GLN A 283 12.91 17.13 -4.70
C GLN A 283 13.02 15.75 -5.36
N ILE A 284 12.20 15.47 -6.37
CA ILE A 284 12.21 14.20 -7.11
C ILE A 284 13.56 13.96 -7.77
N LEU A 285 14.13 14.96 -8.46
CA LEU A 285 15.45 14.87 -9.07
C LEU A 285 16.55 14.62 -8.03
N ALA A 286 16.51 15.34 -6.90
CA ALA A 286 17.46 15.13 -5.81
C ALA A 286 17.38 13.71 -5.23
N ILE A 287 16.17 13.16 -5.03
CA ILE A 287 15.95 11.81 -4.55
C ILE A 287 16.53 10.78 -5.55
N HIS A 288 16.24 10.91 -6.84
CA HIS A 288 16.72 9.94 -7.84
C HIS A 288 18.24 10.00 -8.06
N LEU A 289 18.85 11.18 -7.99
CA LEU A 289 20.30 11.34 -8.02
C LEU A 289 20.94 10.76 -6.76
N GLY A 290 20.40 11.08 -5.57
CA GLY A 290 20.90 10.61 -4.28
C GLY A 290 20.86 9.09 -4.15
N ARG A 291 19.76 8.43 -4.57
CA ARG A 291 19.64 6.96 -4.59
C ARG A 291 20.71 6.27 -5.44
N ARG A 292 21.30 6.98 -6.39
CA ARG A 292 22.37 6.49 -7.28
C ARG A 292 23.76 6.99 -6.87
N GLY A 293 23.87 7.56 -5.65
CA GLY A 293 25.14 8.06 -5.11
C GLY A 293 25.66 9.29 -5.86
N ARG A 294 24.80 10.05 -6.52
CA ARG A 294 25.16 11.22 -7.30
C ARG A 294 24.73 12.51 -6.61
N SER A 295 25.64 13.47 -6.51
CA SER A 295 25.40 14.76 -5.85
C SER A 295 26.17 15.88 -6.56
N GLY A 296 25.91 17.13 -6.18
CA GLY A 296 26.63 18.31 -6.72
C GLY A 296 26.06 18.83 -8.04
N PHE A 297 24.86 18.42 -8.44
CA PHE A 297 24.18 18.93 -9.63
C PHE A 297 23.27 20.12 -9.30
N ASP A 298 23.10 21.02 -10.25
CA ASP A 298 22.10 22.08 -10.19
C ASP A 298 20.71 21.52 -10.49
N VAL A 299 20.03 21.03 -9.43
CA VAL A 299 18.68 20.47 -9.53
C VAL A 299 17.63 21.55 -9.76
N ASP A 300 17.89 22.80 -9.40
CA ASP A 300 16.98 23.93 -9.61
C ASP A 300 16.92 24.29 -11.12
N GLU A 301 18.06 24.32 -11.78
CA GLU A 301 18.15 24.49 -13.23
C GLU A 301 17.40 23.36 -13.96
N LEU A 302 17.62 22.10 -13.54
CA LEU A 302 16.95 20.93 -14.12
C LEU A 302 15.44 20.97 -13.91
N ALA A 303 14.98 21.34 -12.70
CA ALA A 303 13.57 21.49 -12.39
C ALA A 303 12.89 22.56 -13.25
N GLY A 304 13.59 23.65 -13.55
CA GLY A 304 13.14 24.69 -14.48
C GLY A 304 12.96 24.16 -15.92
N LYS A 305 13.86 23.27 -16.37
CA LYS A 305 13.87 22.72 -17.74
C LYS A 305 12.92 21.53 -17.95
N THR A 306 12.36 20.96 -16.88
CA THR A 306 11.50 19.78 -16.91
C THR A 306 10.04 20.09 -16.60
N GLN A 307 9.53 21.25 -17.05
CA GLN A 307 8.13 21.61 -16.88
C GLN A 307 7.21 20.55 -17.49
N ASN A 308 6.13 20.22 -16.79
CA ASN A 308 5.16 19.20 -17.15
C ASN A 308 5.68 17.75 -17.20
N PHE A 309 6.84 17.45 -16.62
CA PHE A 309 7.32 16.10 -16.48
C PHE A 309 6.69 15.45 -15.26
N SER A 310 6.28 14.20 -15.39
CA SER A 310 5.88 13.33 -14.28
C SER A 310 7.10 12.87 -13.47
N GLY A 311 6.87 12.31 -12.28
CA GLY A 311 7.94 11.75 -11.45
C GLY A 311 8.73 10.64 -12.15
N ALA A 312 8.03 9.77 -12.87
CA ALA A 312 8.65 8.69 -13.64
C ALA A 312 9.53 9.22 -14.78
N GLU A 313 9.12 10.29 -15.46
CA GLU A 313 9.91 10.91 -16.52
C GLU A 313 11.15 11.61 -15.97
N LEU A 314 11.07 12.23 -14.79
CA LEU A 314 12.24 12.79 -14.11
C LEU A 314 13.27 11.70 -13.75
N GLU A 315 12.81 10.53 -13.32
CA GLU A 315 13.69 9.38 -13.14
C GLU A 315 14.36 8.95 -14.44
N GLN A 316 13.59 8.89 -15.54
CA GLN A 316 14.13 8.53 -16.85
C GLN A 316 15.18 9.52 -17.35
N VAL A 317 15.03 10.82 -17.06
CA VAL A 317 16.07 11.83 -17.35
C VAL A 317 17.39 11.46 -16.67
N VAL A 318 17.35 11.13 -15.38
CA VAL A 318 18.55 10.73 -14.63
C VAL A 318 19.17 9.45 -15.20
N ILE A 319 18.34 8.44 -15.47
CA ILE A 319 18.80 7.16 -16.03
C ILE A 319 19.43 7.35 -17.42
N ALA A 320 18.80 8.12 -18.31
CA ALA A 320 19.30 8.37 -19.66
C ALA A 320 20.63 9.12 -19.65
N ALA A 321 20.78 10.10 -18.75
CA ALA A 321 22.04 10.80 -18.58
C ALA A 321 23.17 9.87 -18.10
N MET A 322 22.86 8.96 -17.16
CA MET A 322 23.81 7.98 -16.65
C MET A 322 24.25 6.98 -17.73
N TYR A 323 23.31 6.47 -18.54
CA TYR A 323 23.65 5.58 -19.65
C TYR A 323 24.59 6.22 -20.65
N ARG A 324 24.38 7.50 -20.99
CA ARG A 324 25.27 8.24 -21.89
C ARG A 324 26.67 8.36 -21.30
N ALA A 325 26.77 8.81 -20.06
CA ALA A 325 28.08 8.98 -19.41
C ALA A 325 28.83 7.64 -19.29
N PHE A 326 28.08 6.57 -18.97
CA PHE A 326 28.64 5.21 -18.90
C PHE A 326 29.13 4.71 -20.26
N ALA A 327 28.43 4.98 -21.37
CA ALA A 327 28.84 4.62 -22.71
C ALA A 327 30.12 5.33 -23.15
N ASP A 328 30.36 6.53 -22.60
CA ASP A 328 31.56 7.33 -22.84
C ASP A 328 32.69 7.07 -21.80
N ASP A 329 32.53 6.03 -20.94
CA ASP A 329 33.45 5.65 -19.87
C ASP A 329 33.85 6.84 -18.95
N ARG A 330 32.86 7.65 -18.55
CA ARG A 330 33.04 8.85 -17.72
C ARG A 330 31.90 9.01 -16.71
N GLU A 331 32.12 9.89 -15.74
CA GLU A 331 31.08 10.30 -14.81
C GLU A 331 30.01 11.17 -15.49
N VAL A 332 28.78 11.07 -14.94
CA VAL A 332 27.64 11.88 -15.38
C VAL A 332 27.87 13.36 -15.09
N SER A 333 27.53 14.23 -16.03
CA SER A 333 27.68 15.67 -15.95
C SER A 333 26.30 16.38 -15.97
N GLN A 334 26.29 17.67 -15.56
CA GLN A 334 25.11 18.53 -15.69
C GLN A 334 24.63 18.65 -17.15
N ALA A 335 25.57 18.64 -18.10
CA ALA A 335 25.27 18.68 -19.54
C ALA A 335 24.50 17.44 -20.00
N ASP A 336 24.83 16.26 -19.46
CA ASP A 336 24.13 15.01 -19.79
C ASP A 336 22.70 15.04 -19.31
N LEU A 337 22.48 15.47 -18.07
CA LEU A 337 21.13 15.62 -17.48
C LEU A 337 20.30 16.64 -18.27
N THR A 338 20.88 17.79 -18.61
CA THR A 338 20.20 18.84 -19.40
C THR A 338 19.84 18.34 -20.80
N LEU A 339 20.73 17.57 -21.44
CA LEU A 339 20.50 17.01 -22.75
C LEU A 339 19.42 15.92 -22.73
N ALA A 340 19.45 15.02 -21.72
CA ALA A 340 18.42 14.01 -21.51
C ALA A 340 17.03 14.65 -21.31
N ALA A 341 16.95 15.72 -20.49
CA ALA A 341 15.72 16.47 -20.28
C ALA A 341 15.18 17.11 -21.57
N LYS A 342 16.06 17.59 -22.46
CA LYS A 342 15.65 18.16 -23.77
C LYS A 342 15.16 17.09 -24.76
N GLN A 343 15.71 15.89 -24.70
CA GLN A 343 15.40 14.80 -25.63
C GLN A 343 14.11 14.04 -25.26
N LEU A 344 13.75 14.03 -23.98
CA LEU A 344 12.56 13.36 -23.52
C LEU A 344 11.33 14.21 -23.80
N ILE A 345 10.35 13.62 -24.48
CA ILE A 345 9.05 14.27 -24.74
C ILE A 345 8.10 13.89 -23.61
N PRO A 346 7.63 14.84 -22.80
CA PRO A 346 6.75 14.53 -21.68
C PRO A 346 5.39 14.02 -22.15
N LEU A 347 4.82 13.05 -21.44
CA LEU A 347 3.52 12.45 -21.71
C LEU A 347 2.41 13.50 -21.73
N TYR A 348 2.55 14.56 -20.94
CA TYR A 348 1.63 15.68 -20.94
C TYR A 348 1.35 16.23 -22.33
N LYS A 349 2.38 16.36 -23.20
CA LYS A 349 2.21 16.85 -24.57
C LYS A 349 1.34 15.94 -25.43
N LEU A 350 1.33 14.65 -25.14
CA LEU A 350 0.55 13.64 -25.87
C LEU A 350 -0.88 13.51 -25.32
N ARG A 351 -1.08 13.85 -24.04
CA ARG A 351 -2.35 13.66 -23.31
C ARG A 351 -2.83 14.93 -22.61
N GLU A 352 -2.55 16.08 -23.18
CA GLU A 352 -2.88 17.38 -22.57
C GLU A 352 -4.38 17.50 -22.28
N THR A 353 -5.22 17.09 -23.23
CA THR A 353 -6.68 17.11 -23.07
C THR A 353 -7.16 16.25 -21.90
N ASP A 354 -6.60 15.05 -21.76
CA ASP A 354 -6.95 14.12 -20.70
C ASP A 354 -6.55 14.67 -19.32
N VAL A 355 -5.36 15.26 -19.23
CA VAL A 355 -4.89 15.87 -17.98
C VAL A 355 -5.73 17.09 -17.60
N LYS A 356 -6.11 17.93 -18.56
CA LYS A 356 -7.01 19.07 -18.32
C LYS A 356 -8.39 18.60 -17.85
N ALA A 357 -8.97 17.59 -18.49
CA ALA A 357 -10.24 17.01 -18.08
C ALA A 357 -10.18 16.44 -16.65
N LEU A 358 -9.09 15.75 -16.34
CA LEU A 358 -8.86 15.18 -15.00
C LEU A 358 -8.71 16.27 -13.93
N ARG A 359 -8.03 17.38 -14.21
CA ARG A 359 -7.93 18.54 -13.33
C ARG A 359 -9.30 19.18 -13.08
N THR A 360 -10.09 19.38 -14.14
CA THR A 360 -11.45 19.92 -14.02
C THR A 360 -12.34 19.03 -13.16
N TRP A 361 -12.27 17.71 -13.36
CA TRP A 361 -13.00 16.75 -12.54
C TRP A 361 -12.59 16.81 -11.07
N ALA A 362 -11.30 16.92 -10.81
CA ALA A 362 -10.72 16.89 -9.45
C ALA A 362 -11.02 18.16 -8.65
N HIS A 363 -11.18 19.29 -9.34
CA HIS A 363 -11.36 20.62 -8.73
C HIS A 363 -12.45 20.68 -7.65
N GLU A 364 -13.58 20.01 -7.88
CA GLU A 364 -14.71 20.04 -6.95
C GLU A 364 -14.82 18.78 -6.07
N ARG A 365 -14.01 17.74 -6.35
CA ARG A 365 -14.21 16.39 -5.81
C ARG A 365 -13.07 15.86 -4.99
N ALA A 366 -11.85 16.34 -5.22
CA ALA A 366 -10.65 15.79 -4.63
C ALA A 366 -9.79 16.88 -3.98
N ARG A 367 -9.12 16.53 -2.89
CA ARG A 367 -8.16 17.39 -2.22
C ARG A 367 -6.82 17.33 -2.95
N PRO A 368 -6.15 18.46 -3.27
CA PRO A 368 -4.81 18.42 -3.85
C PRO A 368 -3.84 17.67 -2.92
N ALA A 369 -3.09 16.72 -3.46
CA ALA A 369 -2.08 15.98 -2.70
C ALA A 369 -0.79 16.80 -2.48
N GLY A 370 -0.48 17.70 -3.43
CA GLY A 370 0.67 18.62 -3.37
C GLY A 370 0.42 19.83 -2.47
N HIS A 371 1.21 20.88 -2.70
CA HIS A 371 1.09 22.14 -1.95
C HIS A 371 -0.30 22.72 -2.11
N ASP A 372 -0.80 23.40 -1.05
CA ASP A 372 -2.15 23.98 -0.95
C ASP A 372 -2.25 25.26 -1.82
N ARG A 373 -1.93 25.13 -3.10
CA ARG A 373 -2.32 26.15 -4.09
C ARG A 373 -3.81 26.03 -4.29
N LYS A 374 -4.53 27.14 -4.18
CA LYS A 374 -5.91 27.19 -4.64
C LYS A 374 -5.89 26.64 -6.06
N LEU A 375 -6.72 25.66 -6.35
CA LEU A 375 -6.82 25.03 -7.68
C LEU A 375 -7.02 26.07 -8.81
N SER A 376 -7.51 27.29 -8.49
CA SER A 376 -7.57 28.45 -9.38
C SER A 376 -6.22 28.81 -10.04
N ASP A 377 -5.09 28.60 -9.33
CA ASP A 377 -3.76 28.95 -9.86
C ASP A 377 -3.23 27.91 -10.88
N LEU A 378 -3.94 26.78 -11.03
CA LEU A 378 -3.58 25.73 -12.01
C LEU A 378 -4.15 26.00 -13.43
N PHE A 379 -5.08 26.98 -13.55
CA PHE A 379 -5.69 27.33 -14.83
C PHE A 379 -5.10 28.60 -15.45
N ASP A 380 -4.28 29.35 -14.70
CA ASP A 380 -3.67 30.63 -15.12
C ASP A 380 -2.23 30.47 -15.63
N GLY A 381 -1.79 29.24 -15.97
CA GLY A 381 -0.43 28.97 -16.45
C GLY A 381 -0.37 28.37 -17.84
#